data_849061e8acde867d114ea26174cf0a83
#
_entry.id   849061e8acde867d114ea26174cf0a83
#
_cell.length_a   1.000
_cell.length_b   1.000
_cell.length_c   1.000
_cell.angle_alpha   90.00
_cell.angle_beta   90.00
_cell.angle_gamma   90.00
#
_symmetry.space_group_name_H-M   'P 1'
#
loop_
_entity.id
_entity.type
_entity.pdbx_description
1 polymer ?
#
loop_
_entity_poly.entity_id
_entity_poly.type
_entity_poly.pdbx_seq_one_letter_code
_entity_poly.pdbx_strand_id
1 'polypeptide(L)'
;MVDYELAQANVAYALAPAGDPRLADYICRLDEMNELADRSPGFVWRYLTDSRDPVQREFDDPYVLFNMSVWTSIDALHAYTYRTAHSQVYAARRTWFAQTKAVVGGHALAMWWIPRGERPSVEDAKRRLAKILADGPSIDAFTFKQRFDPPLA
;
A
#
# COMPACT_ATOMS: atom_id res chain seq x y z
N MET A 1 -8.37 -13.03 24.27
CA MET A 1 -8.95 -12.28 23.14
C MET A 1 -7.83 -11.81 22.22
N VAL A 2 -7.91 -12.10 20.96
CA VAL A 2 -6.91 -11.66 19.99
C VAL A 2 -7.34 -10.31 19.44
N ASP A 3 -6.49 -9.30 19.62
CA ASP A 3 -6.67 -8.02 18.96
C ASP A 3 -6.06 -8.07 17.57
N TYR A 4 -6.63 -7.32 16.66
CA TYR A 4 -6.18 -7.26 15.27
C TYR A 4 -5.75 -5.86 14.89
N GLU A 5 -4.78 -5.77 13.99
CA GLU A 5 -4.37 -4.55 13.32
C GLU A 5 -4.57 -4.72 11.81
N LEU A 6 -4.74 -3.60 11.12
CA LEU A 6 -4.99 -3.62 9.68
C LEU A 6 -3.66 -3.54 8.92
N ALA A 7 -3.39 -4.55 8.11
CA ALA A 7 -2.32 -4.48 7.12
C ALA A 7 -2.87 -3.98 5.79
N GLN A 8 -2.09 -3.20 5.08
CA GLN A 8 -2.38 -2.82 3.70
C GLN A 8 -1.13 -2.92 2.85
N ALA A 9 -1.31 -3.26 1.58
CA ALA A 9 -0.28 -3.20 0.57
C ALA A 9 -0.86 -2.59 -0.70
N ASN A 10 -0.08 -1.76 -1.36
CA ASN A 10 -0.47 -1.21 -2.65
C ASN A 10 0.70 -1.22 -3.61
N VAL A 11 0.38 -1.33 -4.87
CA VAL A 11 1.33 -1.31 -5.97
C VAL A 11 0.85 -0.33 -7.03
N ALA A 12 1.81 0.30 -7.70
CA ALA A 12 1.54 1.17 -8.83
C ALA A 12 2.54 0.88 -9.94
N TYR A 13 2.09 0.95 -11.18
CA TYR A 13 2.96 0.82 -12.35
C TYR A 13 3.37 2.22 -12.79
N ALA A 14 4.65 2.55 -12.60
CA ALA A 14 5.17 3.87 -12.90
C ALA A 14 5.30 4.09 -14.43
N LEU A 15 5.25 5.34 -14.85
CA LEU A 15 5.47 5.73 -16.25
C LEU A 15 6.94 5.65 -16.66
N ALA A 16 7.84 5.42 -15.70
CA ALA A 16 9.28 5.31 -15.89
C ALA A 16 9.84 4.31 -14.89
N PRO A 17 11.00 3.68 -15.14
CA PRO A 17 11.60 2.76 -14.19
C PRO A 17 12.09 3.49 -12.93
N ALA A 18 12.19 2.78 -11.81
CA ALA A 18 12.73 3.30 -10.57
C ALA A 18 14.12 3.92 -10.80
N GLY A 19 14.33 5.12 -10.24
CA GLY A 19 15.57 5.87 -10.44
C GLY A 19 15.57 6.80 -11.64
N ASP A 20 14.55 6.75 -12.50
CA ASP A 20 14.44 7.65 -13.66
C ASP A 20 14.13 9.08 -13.19
N PRO A 21 14.77 10.13 -13.76
CA PRO A 21 14.49 11.52 -13.40
C PRO A 21 13.04 11.95 -13.55
N ARG A 22 12.25 11.29 -14.40
CA ARG A 22 10.82 11.57 -14.57
C ARG A 22 9.99 11.31 -13.31
N LEU A 23 10.51 10.48 -12.38
CA LEU A 23 9.88 10.21 -11.10
C LEU A 23 10.41 11.09 -9.96
N ALA A 24 11.32 12.03 -10.25
CA ALA A 24 11.99 12.81 -9.21
C ALA A 24 11.03 13.59 -8.32
N ASP A 25 9.96 14.16 -8.86
CA ASP A 25 8.96 14.89 -8.08
C ASP A 25 8.21 13.95 -7.12
N TYR A 26 7.84 12.76 -7.58
CA TYR A 26 7.24 11.75 -6.71
C TYR A 26 8.17 11.33 -5.58
N ILE A 27 9.44 11.08 -5.90
CA ILE A 27 10.45 10.66 -4.91
C ILE A 27 10.67 11.77 -3.86
N CYS A 28 10.69 13.03 -4.27
CA CYS A 28 10.81 14.16 -3.33
C CYS A 28 9.62 14.21 -2.36
N ARG A 29 8.43 13.85 -2.81
CA ARG A 29 7.24 13.86 -1.96
C ARG A 29 7.12 12.61 -1.09
N LEU A 30 7.82 11.55 -1.44
CA LEU A 30 7.73 10.27 -0.73
C LEU A 30 8.16 10.40 0.74
N ASP A 31 9.25 11.10 1.00
CA ASP A 31 9.73 11.31 2.37
C ASP A 31 8.71 12.09 3.21
N GLU A 32 8.11 13.14 2.63
CA GLU A 32 7.05 13.91 3.29
C GLU A 32 5.84 13.05 3.62
N MET A 33 5.43 12.18 2.69
CA MET A 33 4.29 11.30 2.89
C MET A 33 4.58 10.24 3.95
N ASN A 34 5.79 9.71 3.98
CA ASN A 34 6.21 8.77 5.01
C ASN A 34 6.23 9.42 6.39
N GLU A 35 6.74 10.63 6.51
CA GLU A 35 6.71 11.39 7.76
C GLU A 35 5.27 11.70 8.21
N LEU A 36 4.42 12.06 7.26
CA LEU A 36 3.01 12.30 7.54
C LEU A 36 2.32 11.04 8.06
N ALA A 37 2.60 9.89 7.45
CA ALA A 37 2.08 8.60 7.91
C ALA A 37 2.55 8.32 9.33
N ASP A 38 3.85 8.49 9.62
CA ASP A 38 4.43 8.22 10.93
C ASP A 38 3.76 9.04 12.05
N ARG A 39 3.21 10.22 11.72
CA ARG A 39 2.54 11.12 12.67
C ARG A 39 1.02 10.98 12.65
N SER A 40 0.47 10.21 11.75
CA SER A 40 -0.99 10.08 11.62
C SER A 40 -1.57 9.21 12.71
N PRO A 41 -2.74 9.58 13.29
CA PRO A 41 -3.39 8.74 14.30
C PRO A 41 -3.67 7.34 13.75
N GLY A 42 -3.31 6.32 14.55
CA GLY A 42 -3.53 4.93 14.19
C GLY A 42 -2.43 4.29 13.35
N PHE A 43 -1.39 5.03 13.01
CA PHE A 43 -0.23 4.44 12.33
C PHE A 43 0.52 3.51 13.28
N VAL A 44 0.91 2.31 12.77
CA VAL A 44 1.64 1.31 13.56
C VAL A 44 3.02 1.03 12.99
N TRP A 45 3.10 0.74 11.70
CA TRP A 45 4.36 0.33 11.07
C TRP A 45 4.28 0.50 9.56
N ARG A 46 5.42 0.71 8.92
CA ARG A 46 5.54 0.65 7.47
C ARG A 46 6.76 -0.17 7.05
N TYR A 47 6.61 -0.86 5.94
CA TYR A 47 7.69 -1.56 5.26
C TYR A 47 8.66 -0.52 4.72
N LEU A 48 9.95 -0.72 4.99
CA LEU A 48 11.00 0.17 4.53
C LEU A 48 11.44 -0.27 3.14
N THR A 49 11.12 0.54 2.14
CA THR A 49 11.58 0.36 0.77
C THR A 49 12.24 1.65 0.32
N ASP A 50 13.24 1.54 -0.53
CA ASP A 50 13.85 2.72 -1.16
C ASP A 50 13.54 2.72 -2.65
N SER A 51 12.54 3.49 -3.04
CA SER A 51 12.12 3.63 -4.44
C SER A 51 13.22 4.26 -5.31
N ARG A 52 14.27 4.81 -4.69
CA ARG A 52 15.42 5.37 -5.39
C ARG A 52 16.46 4.31 -5.74
N ASP A 53 16.37 3.13 -5.10
CA ASP A 53 17.31 2.03 -5.34
C ASP A 53 16.74 1.08 -6.40
N PRO A 54 17.28 1.09 -7.63
CA PRO A 54 16.77 0.24 -8.70
C PRO A 54 17.05 -1.26 -8.48
N VAL A 55 17.84 -1.62 -7.47
CA VAL A 55 18.13 -3.02 -7.14
C VAL A 55 17.08 -3.60 -6.21
N GLN A 56 16.46 -2.77 -5.36
CA GLN A 56 15.41 -3.22 -4.43
C GLN A 56 14.07 -3.33 -5.16
N ARG A 57 13.76 -4.52 -5.63
CA ARG A 57 12.57 -4.80 -6.42
C ARG A 57 11.79 -5.96 -5.84
N GLU A 58 10.66 -5.67 -5.22
CA GLU A 58 9.78 -6.67 -4.63
C GLU A 58 9.09 -7.53 -5.71
N PHE A 59 8.89 -6.99 -6.90
CA PHE A 59 8.18 -7.63 -8.00
C PHE A 59 9.07 -7.97 -9.20
N ASP A 60 10.37 -7.85 -9.08
CA ASP A 60 11.32 -8.08 -10.16
C ASP A 60 10.99 -7.28 -11.44
N ASP A 61 10.42 -6.10 -11.26
CA ASP A 61 10.02 -5.19 -12.34
C ASP A 61 10.34 -3.76 -11.91
N PRO A 62 11.23 -3.05 -12.62
CA PRO A 62 11.65 -1.69 -12.22
C PRO A 62 10.55 -0.65 -12.33
N TYR A 63 9.44 -0.95 -13.00
CA TYR A 63 8.29 -0.05 -13.12
C TYR A 63 7.29 -0.20 -11.98
N VAL A 64 7.41 -1.25 -11.16
CA VAL A 64 6.46 -1.50 -10.07
C VAL A 64 6.98 -0.87 -8.78
N LEU A 65 6.17 0.00 -8.20
CA LEU A 65 6.41 0.61 -6.89
C LEU A 65 5.49 -0.03 -5.87
N PHE A 66 6.05 -0.45 -4.75
CA PHE A 66 5.37 -1.20 -3.70
C PHE A 66 5.38 -0.42 -2.40
N ASN A 67 4.25 -0.42 -1.70
CA ASN A 67 4.11 0.16 -0.37
C ASN A 67 3.32 -0.79 0.52
N MET A 68 3.71 -0.90 1.78
CA MET A 68 3.03 -1.72 2.77
C MET A 68 3.13 -1.08 4.14
N SER A 69 2.01 -1.09 4.89
CA SER A 69 1.95 -0.50 6.22
C SER A 69 0.90 -1.19 7.08
N VAL A 70 0.95 -0.92 8.39
CA VAL A 70 0.02 -1.46 9.38
C VAL A 70 -0.60 -0.30 10.16
N TRP A 71 -1.89 -0.40 10.40
CA TRP A 71 -2.72 0.64 11.03
C TRP A 71 -3.62 0.01 12.10
N THR A 72 -4.09 0.82 13.04
CA THR A 72 -4.99 0.31 14.10
C THR A 72 -6.39 0.02 13.58
N SER A 73 -6.82 0.67 12.50
CA SER A 73 -8.18 0.51 11.95
C SER A 73 -8.26 0.91 10.49
N ILE A 74 -9.33 0.51 9.83
CA ILE A 74 -9.65 0.95 8.46
C ILE A 74 -9.85 2.47 8.44
N ASP A 75 -10.54 3.02 9.43
CA ASP A 75 -10.81 4.46 9.49
C ASP A 75 -9.52 5.28 9.62
N ALA A 76 -8.53 4.80 10.36
CA ALA A 76 -7.23 5.47 10.49
C ALA A 76 -6.51 5.54 9.14
N LEU A 77 -6.45 4.44 8.41
CA LEU A 77 -5.85 4.40 7.08
C LEU A 77 -6.63 5.27 6.10
N HIS A 78 -7.95 5.21 6.13
CA HIS A 78 -8.81 6.00 5.25
C HIS A 78 -8.61 7.51 5.49
N ALA A 79 -8.53 7.92 6.76
CA ALA A 79 -8.30 9.33 7.11
C ALA A 79 -6.94 9.81 6.60
N TYR A 80 -5.89 9.01 6.78
CA TYR A 80 -4.57 9.32 6.21
C TYR A 80 -4.62 9.47 4.69
N THR A 81 -5.27 8.53 4.02
CA THR A 81 -5.30 8.50 2.55
C THR A 81 -6.08 9.68 1.96
N TYR A 82 -7.23 10.05 2.55
CA TYR A 82 -8.17 10.98 1.92
C TYR A 82 -8.34 12.32 2.63
N ARG A 83 -7.92 12.44 3.90
CA ARG A 83 -8.15 13.66 4.71
C ARG A 83 -6.87 14.40 5.06
N THR A 84 -5.73 13.97 4.56
CA THR A 84 -4.43 14.62 4.81
C THR A 84 -3.82 15.11 3.51
N ALA A 85 -2.60 15.68 3.58
CA ALA A 85 -1.86 16.08 2.39
C ALA A 85 -1.55 14.91 1.44
N HIS A 86 -1.66 13.64 1.90
CA HIS A 86 -1.56 12.47 1.03
C HIS A 86 -2.61 12.51 -0.09
N SER A 87 -3.79 13.07 0.17
CA SER A 87 -4.85 13.17 -0.85
C SER A 87 -4.40 13.97 -2.08
N GLN A 88 -3.52 14.96 -1.92
CA GLN A 88 -2.98 15.74 -3.03
C GLN A 88 -2.04 14.90 -3.90
N VAL A 89 -1.20 14.09 -3.27
CA VAL A 89 -0.32 13.17 -3.98
C VAL A 89 -1.13 12.11 -4.70
N TYR A 90 -2.15 11.56 -4.05
CA TYR A 90 -3.04 10.59 -4.66
C TYR A 90 -3.80 11.20 -5.86
N ALA A 91 -4.26 12.43 -5.75
CA ALA A 91 -4.94 13.13 -6.86
C ALA A 91 -4.02 13.35 -8.05
N ALA A 92 -2.71 13.55 -7.81
CA ALA A 92 -1.71 13.75 -8.86
C ALA A 92 -1.13 12.44 -9.42
N ARG A 93 -1.62 11.28 -9.00
CA ARG A 93 -1.04 9.97 -9.33
C ARG A 93 -0.88 9.71 -10.82
N ARG A 94 -1.73 10.28 -11.66
CA ARG A 94 -1.67 10.10 -13.12
C ARG A 94 -0.41 10.70 -13.75
N THR A 95 0.23 11.62 -13.05
CA THR A 95 1.48 12.24 -13.50
C THR A 95 2.63 11.22 -13.49
N TRP A 96 2.59 10.26 -12.58
CA TRP A 96 3.69 9.31 -12.36
C TRP A 96 3.34 7.86 -12.69
N PHE A 97 2.05 7.50 -12.69
CA PHE A 97 1.63 6.11 -12.75
C PHE A 97 0.67 5.84 -13.88
N ALA A 98 0.80 4.66 -14.48
CA ALA A 98 -0.13 4.16 -15.47
C ALA A 98 -1.46 3.79 -14.80
N GLN A 99 -2.57 3.99 -15.52
CA GLN A 99 -3.90 3.59 -15.06
C GLN A 99 -4.13 2.13 -15.43
N THR A 100 -3.90 1.24 -14.48
CA THR A 100 -4.16 -0.17 -14.63
C THR A 100 -4.95 -0.69 -13.43
N LYS A 101 -5.81 -1.67 -13.67
CA LYS A 101 -6.58 -2.34 -12.61
C LYS A 101 -5.75 -3.38 -11.88
N ALA A 102 -4.70 -3.89 -12.52
CA ALA A 102 -3.86 -4.93 -11.97
C ALA A 102 -2.41 -4.66 -12.33
N VAL A 103 -1.52 -5.02 -11.43
CA VAL A 103 -0.08 -4.91 -11.60
C VAL A 103 0.53 -6.27 -11.28
N VAL A 104 1.29 -6.82 -12.22
CA VAL A 104 2.04 -8.08 -12.04
C VAL A 104 1.14 -9.22 -11.53
N GLY A 105 -0.08 -9.33 -12.10
CA GLY A 105 -1.02 -10.38 -11.75
C GLY A 105 -1.76 -10.18 -10.44
N GLY A 106 -1.74 -8.95 -9.88
CA GLY A 106 -2.43 -8.62 -8.65
C GLY A 106 -3.31 -7.38 -8.77
N HIS A 107 -4.14 -7.13 -7.78
CA HIS A 107 -4.89 -5.89 -7.65
C HIS A 107 -3.97 -4.76 -7.15
N ALA A 108 -4.37 -3.50 -7.36
CA ALA A 108 -3.54 -2.36 -6.96
C ALA A 108 -3.48 -2.15 -5.44
N LEU A 109 -4.49 -2.59 -4.70
CA LEU A 109 -4.59 -2.42 -3.25
C LEU A 109 -5.19 -3.67 -2.62
N ALA A 110 -4.63 -4.09 -1.49
CA ALA A 110 -5.21 -5.11 -0.62
C ALA A 110 -5.08 -4.69 0.84
N MET A 111 -6.14 -4.93 1.61
CA MET A 111 -6.14 -4.80 3.06
C MET A 111 -6.54 -6.14 3.68
N TRP A 112 -6.00 -6.43 4.84
CA TRP A 112 -6.34 -7.65 5.60
C TRP A 112 -6.02 -7.45 7.07
N TRP A 113 -6.61 -8.28 7.92
CA TRP A 113 -6.38 -8.22 9.34
C TRP A 113 -5.26 -9.17 9.75
N ILE A 114 -4.39 -8.68 10.64
CA ILE A 114 -3.30 -9.47 11.24
C ILE A 114 -3.40 -9.38 12.75
N PRO A 115 -2.97 -10.42 13.49
CA PRO A 115 -2.89 -10.31 14.94
C PRO A 115 -1.98 -9.15 15.36
N ARG A 116 -2.40 -8.43 16.40
CA ARG A 116 -1.67 -7.27 16.89
C ARG A 116 -0.22 -7.63 17.21
N GLY A 117 0.70 -6.81 16.76
CA GLY A 117 2.13 -7.01 16.96
C GLY A 117 2.82 -7.82 15.87
N GLU A 118 2.08 -8.50 15.01
CA GLU A 118 2.65 -9.17 13.84
C GLU A 118 2.98 -8.18 12.72
N ARG A 119 3.84 -8.61 11.81
CA ARG A 119 4.20 -7.81 10.64
C ARG A 119 4.02 -8.64 9.38
N PRO A 120 3.37 -8.07 8.36
CA PRO A 120 3.17 -8.77 7.10
C PRO A 120 4.47 -8.87 6.31
N SER A 121 4.59 -9.92 5.50
CA SER A 121 5.69 -10.09 4.58
C SER A 121 5.32 -9.64 3.16
N VAL A 122 6.32 -9.39 2.34
CA VAL A 122 6.13 -9.08 0.91
C VAL A 122 5.43 -10.24 0.20
N GLU A 123 5.80 -11.48 0.51
CA GLU A 123 5.19 -12.67 -0.09
C GLU A 123 3.71 -12.79 0.27
N ASP A 124 3.35 -12.49 1.51
CA ASP A 124 1.96 -12.48 1.94
C ASP A 124 1.17 -11.38 1.21
N ALA A 125 1.75 -10.21 1.09
CA ALA A 125 1.13 -9.09 0.36
C ALA A 125 0.87 -9.45 -1.11
N LYS A 126 1.83 -10.05 -1.80
CA LYS A 126 1.66 -10.49 -3.18
C LYS A 126 0.52 -11.48 -3.33
N ARG A 127 0.44 -12.45 -2.43
CA ARG A 127 -0.62 -13.46 -2.43
C ARG A 127 -1.99 -12.82 -2.27
N ARG A 128 -2.11 -11.83 -1.37
CA ARG A 128 -3.39 -11.17 -1.10
C ARG A 128 -3.81 -10.25 -2.25
N LEU A 129 -2.87 -9.54 -2.86
CA LEU A 129 -3.15 -8.75 -4.05
C LEU A 129 -3.64 -9.64 -5.21
N ALA A 130 -2.99 -10.79 -5.41
CA ALA A 130 -3.41 -11.75 -6.42
C ALA A 130 -4.79 -12.35 -6.11
N LYS A 131 -5.09 -12.61 -4.84
CA LYS A 131 -6.38 -13.16 -4.43
C LYS A 131 -7.55 -12.22 -4.75
N ILE A 132 -7.41 -10.93 -4.53
CA ILE A 132 -8.45 -9.96 -4.89
C ILE A 132 -8.70 -9.98 -6.41
N LEU A 133 -7.64 -10.03 -7.20
CA LEU A 133 -7.78 -10.07 -8.66
C LEU A 133 -8.53 -11.34 -9.11
N ALA A 134 -8.22 -12.49 -8.52
CA ALA A 134 -8.80 -13.77 -8.92
C ALA A 134 -10.22 -13.98 -8.40
N ASP A 135 -10.48 -13.64 -7.13
CA ASP A 135 -11.70 -14.03 -6.41
C ASP A 135 -12.57 -12.85 -5.97
N GLY A 136 -12.08 -11.61 -6.14
CA GLY A 136 -12.72 -10.43 -5.58
C GLY A 136 -12.47 -10.27 -4.08
N PRO A 137 -12.99 -9.19 -3.47
CA PRO A 137 -12.79 -8.91 -2.04
C PRO A 137 -13.35 -10.00 -1.13
N SER A 138 -12.61 -10.29 -0.05
CA SER A 138 -12.99 -11.25 1.00
C SER A 138 -12.33 -10.81 2.32
N ILE A 139 -12.64 -11.52 3.41
CA ILE A 139 -11.98 -11.26 4.71
C ILE A 139 -10.46 -11.43 4.62
N ASP A 140 -9.98 -12.26 3.71
CA ASP A 140 -8.55 -12.51 3.52
C ASP A 140 -7.83 -11.40 2.77
N ALA A 141 -8.56 -10.63 1.96
CA ALA A 141 -8.03 -9.51 1.20
C ALA A 141 -9.19 -8.65 0.66
N PHE A 142 -9.23 -7.38 1.03
CA PHE A 142 -10.33 -6.49 0.67
C PHE A 142 -9.85 -5.07 0.36
N THR A 143 -10.78 -4.17 0.00
CA THR A 143 -10.52 -2.78 -0.36
C THR A 143 -11.42 -1.85 0.43
N PHE A 144 -11.20 -0.54 0.32
CA PHE A 144 -12.10 0.45 0.94
C PHE A 144 -13.53 0.35 0.43
N LYS A 145 -13.72 -0.09 -0.80
CA LYS A 145 -15.03 -0.19 -1.41
C LYS A 145 -15.87 -1.32 -0.81
N GLN A 146 -15.23 -2.41 -0.40
CA GLN A 146 -15.88 -3.53 0.26
C GLN A 146 -15.04 -3.96 1.46
N ARG A 147 -15.44 -3.49 2.63
CA ARG A 147 -14.72 -3.66 3.90
C ARG A 147 -15.21 -4.87 4.65
N PHE A 148 -14.32 -5.44 5.45
CA PHE A 148 -14.63 -6.54 6.37
C PHE A 148 -14.12 -6.18 7.76
N ASP A 149 -14.92 -6.48 8.78
CA ASP A 149 -14.49 -6.29 10.16
C ASP A 149 -13.44 -7.33 10.56
N PRO A 150 -12.65 -7.06 11.63
CA PRO A 150 -11.69 -8.06 12.11
C PRO A 150 -12.39 -9.37 12.46
N PRO A 151 -11.68 -10.51 12.35
CA PRO A 151 -12.25 -11.78 12.74
C PRO A 151 -12.70 -11.77 14.19
N LEU A 152 -13.80 -12.43 14.48
CA LEU A 152 -14.25 -12.59 15.87
C LEU A 152 -13.26 -13.48 16.62
N ALA A 153 -12.90 -13.05 17.81
CA ALA A 153 -11.97 -13.79 18.65
C ALA A 153 -12.60 -15.09 19.16
#